data_0fd45a52f2d71551d8e641804f151fa7
#
_entry.id   0fd45a52f2d71551d8e641804f151fa7
#
_cell.length_a   1.000
_cell.length_b   1.000
_cell.length_c   1.000
_cell.angle_alpha   90.00
_cell.angle_beta   90.00
_cell.angle_gamma   90.00
#
_symmetry.space_group_name_H-M   'P 1'
#
loop_
_entity.id
_entity.type
_entity.pdbx_description
1 polymer ?
#
loop_
_entity_poly.entity_id
_entity_poly.type
_entity_poly.pdbx_seq_one_letter_code
_entity_poly.pdbx_strand_id
1 'polypeptide(L)'
;MEGGVARWYERTTRKNMPEFEALAARIAALVPAHGAVLEVAPGPGFLSIELAKRGFEVRAVDVSRTFVDLARHNADAAKVRVRFDVGDAADLPIADARQDFVVCRAAFKNFTDPVRALREMRRVLRPGGSVLLIDLRREASVAEIRRYVDGLGVSWLNRLFMMVVFRTMLIKRAYPIDDIRRMTAEADWSHPRIDLSALGFEAWTTRVASGGAS
;
A
#
# COMPACT_ATOMS: atom_id res chain seq x y z
N MET A 1 -13.36 -4.99 -3.94
CA MET A 1 -13.47 -6.13 -4.90
C MET A 1 -13.93 -7.35 -4.13
N GLU A 2 -14.90 -8.13 -4.66
CA GLU A 2 -15.47 -9.28 -3.95
C GLU A 2 -15.51 -10.54 -4.84
N GLY A 3 -15.64 -11.72 -4.22
CA GLY A 3 -15.87 -13.00 -4.89
C GLY A 3 -14.83 -13.42 -5.92
N GLY A 4 -15.27 -13.76 -7.14
CA GLY A 4 -14.41 -14.27 -8.21
C GLY A 4 -13.33 -13.30 -8.69
N VAL A 5 -13.62 -12.00 -8.66
CA VAL A 5 -12.67 -10.95 -9.05
C VAL A 5 -11.50 -10.88 -8.06
N ALA A 6 -11.76 -11.01 -6.76
CA ALA A 6 -10.71 -11.02 -5.73
C ALA A 6 -9.79 -12.26 -5.89
N ARG A 7 -10.32 -13.44 -6.18
CA ARG A 7 -9.54 -14.66 -6.45
C ARG A 7 -8.71 -14.57 -7.74
N TRP A 8 -9.26 -13.94 -8.78
CA TRP A 8 -8.49 -13.68 -10.00
C TRP A 8 -7.34 -12.72 -9.73
N TYR A 9 -7.60 -11.64 -8.98
CA TYR A 9 -6.59 -10.65 -8.58
C TYR A 9 -5.47 -11.30 -7.76
N GLU A 10 -5.81 -12.13 -6.78
CA GLU A 10 -4.85 -12.87 -5.97
C GLU A 10 -3.90 -13.71 -6.84
N ARG A 11 -4.43 -14.52 -7.77
CA ARG A 11 -3.62 -15.36 -8.66
C ARG A 11 -2.69 -14.55 -9.56
N THR A 12 -3.17 -13.40 -10.02
CA THR A 12 -2.37 -12.51 -10.88
C THR A 12 -1.27 -11.83 -10.06
N THR A 13 -1.59 -11.35 -8.87
CA THR A 13 -0.68 -10.65 -7.97
C THR A 13 0.38 -11.59 -7.39
N ARG A 14 0.07 -12.88 -7.20
CA ARG A 14 1.03 -13.90 -6.74
C ARG A 14 2.27 -14.04 -7.65
N LYS A 15 2.17 -13.67 -8.91
CA LYS A 15 3.31 -13.66 -9.83
C LYS A 15 4.35 -12.57 -9.50
N ASN A 16 3.97 -11.59 -8.71
CA ASN A 16 4.82 -10.46 -8.33
C ASN A 16 5.47 -10.64 -6.94
N MET A 17 5.58 -11.89 -6.43
CA MET A 17 6.20 -12.15 -5.11
C MET A 17 7.56 -11.48 -4.92
N PRO A 18 8.49 -11.47 -5.91
CA PRO A 18 9.78 -10.79 -5.73
C PRO A 18 9.67 -9.30 -5.40
N GLU A 19 8.63 -8.60 -5.90
CA GLU A 19 8.39 -7.19 -5.56
C GLU A 19 7.96 -7.01 -4.10
N PHE A 20 7.13 -7.93 -3.58
CA PHE A 20 6.72 -7.91 -2.17
C PHE A 20 7.89 -8.24 -1.24
N GLU A 21 8.71 -9.21 -1.60
CA GLU A 21 9.93 -9.56 -0.86
C GLU A 21 10.93 -8.39 -0.81
N ALA A 22 11.16 -7.72 -1.93
CA ALA A 22 12.02 -6.55 -2.02
C ALA A 22 11.48 -5.36 -1.21
N LEU A 23 10.17 -5.10 -1.27
CA LEU A 23 9.54 -4.02 -0.49
C LEU A 23 9.58 -4.35 1.01
N ALA A 24 9.32 -5.59 1.41
CA ALA A 24 9.41 -6.01 2.80
C ALA A 24 10.84 -5.89 3.34
N ALA A 25 11.85 -6.20 2.52
CA ALA A 25 13.27 -6.01 2.89
C ALA A 25 13.61 -4.51 3.07
N ARG A 26 13.11 -3.64 2.19
CA ARG A 26 13.28 -2.18 2.34
C ARG A 26 12.63 -1.66 3.63
N ILE A 27 11.41 -2.10 3.94
CA ILE A 27 10.71 -1.71 5.18
C ILE A 27 11.50 -2.23 6.40
N ALA A 28 12.00 -3.46 6.34
CA ALA A 28 12.78 -4.05 7.43
C ALA A 28 14.07 -3.28 7.78
N ALA A 29 14.64 -2.56 6.80
CA ALA A 29 15.80 -1.70 7.05
C ALA A 29 15.45 -0.37 7.75
N LEU A 30 14.18 -0.01 7.84
CA LEU A 30 13.69 1.27 8.37
C LEU A 30 12.97 1.12 9.71
N VAL A 31 12.46 -0.07 10.02
CA VAL A 31 11.64 -0.33 11.19
C VAL A 31 12.49 -1.08 12.24
N PRO A 32 12.39 -0.74 13.54
CA PRO A 32 13.07 -1.50 14.59
C PRO A 32 12.72 -3.00 14.52
N ALA A 33 13.65 -3.86 14.92
CA ALA A 33 13.38 -5.30 15.01
C ALA A 33 12.13 -5.56 15.87
N HIS A 34 11.26 -6.45 15.39
CA HIS A 34 9.96 -6.76 16.00
C HIS A 34 8.99 -5.57 16.09
N GLY A 35 9.23 -4.50 15.35
CA GLY A 35 8.36 -3.33 15.33
C GLY A 35 6.95 -3.64 14.82
N ALA A 36 5.99 -2.80 15.24
CA ALA A 36 4.59 -2.92 14.85
C ALA A 36 4.35 -2.27 13.48
N VAL A 37 3.94 -3.06 12.48
CA VAL A 37 3.67 -2.62 11.11
C VAL A 37 2.22 -2.79 10.76
N LEU A 38 1.60 -1.73 10.24
CA LEU A 38 0.26 -1.77 9.66
C LEU A 38 0.33 -1.74 8.14
N GLU A 39 -0.31 -2.69 7.48
CA GLU A 39 -0.63 -2.59 6.06
C GLU A 39 -2.10 -2.17 5.87
N VAL A 40 -2.32 -1.07 5.13
CA VAL A 40 -3.66 -0.58 4.79
C VAL A 40 -4.01 -1.06 3.37
N ALA A 41 -5.17 -1.73 3.24
CA ALA A 41 -5.65 -2.38 2.03
C ALA A 41 -4.66 -3.45 1.49
N PRO A 42 -4.35 -4.50 2.28
CA PRO A 42 -3.39 -5.54 1.93
C PRO A 42 -3.81 -6.41 0.73
N GLY A 43 -5.08 -6.38 0.33
CA GLY A 43 -5.62 -7.32 -0.64
C GLY A 43 -5.38 -8.77 -0.20
N PRO A 44 -4.69 -9.62 -1.01
CA PRO A 44 -4.41 -11.01 -0.64
C PRO A 44 -3.34 -11.19 0.45
N GLY A 45 -2.78 -10.12 1.02
CA GLY A 45 -1.90 -10.12 2.19
C GLY A 45 -0.45 -10.50 1.94
N PHE A 46 0.03 -10.48 0.70
CA PHE A 46 1.39 -10.96 0.39
C PHE A 46 2.49 -10.12 1.04
N LEU A 47 2.37 -8.78 1.06
CA LEU A 47 3.34 -7.94 1.74
C LEU A 47 3.30 -8.15 3.26
N SER A 48 2.10 -8.22 3.86
CA SER A 48 1.92 -8.53 5.29
C SER A 48 2.61 -9.84 5.67
N ILE A 49 2.48 -10.88 4.83
CA ILE A 49 3.13 -12.18 5.04
C ILE A 49 4.65 -12.06 4.99
N GLU A 50 5.20 -11.33 4.01
CA GLU A 50 6.64 -11.13 3.88
C GLU A 50 7.24 -10.30 5.03
N LEU A 51 6.48 -9.36 5.59
CA LEU A 51 6.85 -8.62 6.79
C LEU A 51 6.83 -9.54 8.03
N ALA A 52 5.78 -10.37 8.19
CA ALA A 52 5.69 -11.30 9.30
C ALA A 52 6.80 -12.37 9.28
N LYS A 53 7.21 -12.87 8.10
CA LYS A 53 8.38 -13.77 7.95
C LYS A 53 9.68 -13.12 8.45
N ARG A 54 9.78 -11.80 8.45
CA ARG A 54 10.93 -11.02 8.96
C ARG A 54 10.83 -10.69 10.45
N GLY A 55 9.80 -11.21 11.13
CA GLY A 55 9.65 -11.10 12.59
C GLY A 55 8.93 -9.82 13.05
N PHE A 56 8.28 -9.06 12.16
CA PHE A 56 7.48 -7.91 12.57
C PHE A 56 6.14 -8.33 13.16
N GLU A 57 5.61 -7.50 14.08
CA GLU A 57 4.23 -7.59 14.53
C GLU A 57 3.33 -6.93 13.47
N VAL A 58 2.69 -7.75 12.62
CA VAL A 58 1.95 -7.24 11.48
C VAL A 58 0.45 -7.26 11.73
N ARG A 59 -0.17 -6.10 11.52
CA ARG A 59 -1.61 -5.93 11.43
C ARG A 59 -1.96 -5.40 10.04
N ALA A 60 -3.14 -5.80 9.52
CA ALA A 60 -3.60 -5.36 8.21
C ALA A 60 -5.10 -5.13 8.21
N VAL A 61 -5.55 -4.07 7.51
CA VAL A 61 -6.96 -3.66 7.47
C VAL A 61 -7.39 -3.50 6.02
N ASP A 62 -8.45 -4.23 5.61
CA ASP A 62 -9.06 -4.11 4.29
C ASP A 62 -10.58 -3.98 4.41
N VAL A 63 -11.18 -3.17 3.55
CA VAL A 63 -12.64 -3.01 3.51
C VAL A 63 -13.35 -4.24 2.96
N SER A 64 -12.67 -5.06 2.16
CA SER A 64 -13.20 -6.26 1.53
C SER A 64 -13.06 -7.48 2.44
N ARG A 65 -14.18 -8.02 2.91
CA ARG A 65 -14.21 -9.28 3.65
C ARG A 65 -13.57 -10.41 2.86
N THR A 66 -13.82 -10.49 1.55
CA THR A 66 -13.22 -11.52 0.68
C THR A 66 -11.69 -11.44 0.67
N PHE A 67 -11.10 -10.26 0.63
CA PHE A 67 -9.65 -10.12 0.72
C PHE A 67 -9.10 -10.46 2.10
N VAL A 68 -9.79 -10.07 3.17
CA VAL A 68 -9.41 -10.47 4.54
C VAL A 68 -9.38 -11.99 4.69
N ASP A 69 -10.40 -12.68 4.18
CA ASP A 69 -10.46 -14.15 4.27
C ASP A 69 -9.37 -14.82 3.39
N LEU A 70 -9.10 -14.30 2.19
CA LEU A 70 -7.99 -14.75 1.34
C LEU A 70 -6.63 -14.51 2.00
N ALA A 71 -6.42 -13.34 2.61
CA ALA A 71 -5.18 -12.99 3.28
C ALA A 71 -4.91 -13.89 4.49
N ARG A 72 -5.93 -14.20 5.29
CA ARG A 72 -5.86 -15.18 6.39
C ARG A 72 -5.45 -16.55 5.88
N HIS A 73 -6.14 -17.05 4.85
CA HIS A 73 -5.81 -18.33 4.24
C HIS A 73 -4.35 -18.38 3.73
N ASN A 74 -3.89 -17.32 3.07
CA ASN A 74 -2.52 -17.22 2.59
C ASN A 74 -1.49 -17.18 3.74
N ALA A 75 -1.79 -16.48 4.84
CA ALA A 75 -0.92 -16.43 6.02
C ALA A 75 -0.84 -17.78 6.73
N ASP A 76 -1.96 -18.51 6.86
CA ASP A 76 -2.00 -19.85 7.42
C ASP A 76 -1.17 -20.82 6.56
N ALA A 77 -1.29 -20.75 5.24
CA ALA A 77 -0.50 -21.55 4.30
C ALA A 77 1.01 -21.24 4.40
N ALA A 78 1.35 -19.97 4.66
CA ALA A 78 2.72 -19.53 4.87
C ALA A 78 3.24 -19.79 6.31
N LYS A 79 2.40 -20.27 7.22
CA LYS A 79 2.70 -20.54 8.63
C LYS A 79 3.22 -19.31 9.38
N VAL A 80 2.66 -18.14 9.09
CA VAL A 80 2.98 -16.88 9.79
C VAL A 80 1.75 -16.30 10.47
N ARG A 81 1.99 -15.49 11.51
CA ARG A 81 0.92 -14.79 12.24
C ARG A 81 0.80 -13.36 11.75
N VAL A 82 -0.35 -13.04 11.19
CA VAL A 82 -0.74 -11.66 10.81
C VAL A 82 -2.17 -11.44 11.30
N ARG A 83 -2.43 -10.27 11.90
CA ARG A 83 -3.78 -9.90 12.28
C ARG A 83 -4.47 -9.17 11.14
N PHE A 84 -5.46 -9.79 10.53
CA PHE A 84 -6.29 -9.20 9.46
C PHE A 84 -7.66 -8.81 10.02
N ASP A 85 -8.00 -7.53 9.89
CA ASP A 85 -9.29 -6.96 10.30
C ASP A 85 -10.04 -6.42 9.07
N VAL A 86 -11.37 -6.55 9.08
CA VAL A 86 -12.24 -5.83 8.13
C VAL A 86 -12.45 -4.42 8.66
N GLY A 87 -12.16 -3.39 7.84
CA GLY A 87 -12.32 -1.99 8.26
C GLY A 87 -12.07 -1.01 7.12
N ASP A 88 -12.49 0.23 7.34
CA ASP A 88 -12.24 1.34 6.40
C ASP A 88 -10.91 2.02 6.72
N ALA A 89 -10.14 2.34 5.68
CA ALA A 89 -8.91 3.13 5.82
C ALA A 89 -9.16 4.53 6.41
N ALA A 90 -10.36 5.08 6.22
CA ALA A 90 -10.79 6.36 6.77
C ALA A 90 -11.29 6.27 8.23
N ASP A 91 -11.34 5.07 8.82
CA ASP A 91 -11.73 4.81 10.21
C ASP A 91 -11.05 3.53 10.70
N LEU A 92 -9.74 3.60 10.92
CA LEU A 92 -8.93 2.44 11.26
C LEU A 92 -9.26 1.93 12.67
N PRO A 93 -9.57 0.63 12.84
CA PRO A 93 -9.89 0.03 14.14
C PRO A 93 -8.62 -0.18 14.98
N ILE A 94 -7.79 0.84 15.08
CA ILE A 94 -6.49 0.84 15.75
C ILE A 94 -6.39 2.09 16.62
N ALA A 95 -5.95 1.93 17.85
CA ALA A 95 -5.74 3.06 18.75
C ALA A 95 -4.58 3.96 18.27
N ASP A 96 -4.56 5.21 18.76
CA ASP A 96 -3.53 6.18 18.46
C ASP A 96 -2.14 5.69 18.86
N ALA A 97 -1.14 6.06 18.08
CA ALA A 97 0.27 5.84 18.40
C ALA A 97 0.62 4.37 18.73
N ARG A 98 0.15 3.42 17.93
CA ARG A 98 0.40 1.98 18.10
C ARG A 98 1.34 1.38 17.08
N GLN A 99 1.60 2.06 15.97
CA GLN A 99 2.38 1.53 14.87
C GLN A 99 3.72 2.24 14.74
N ASP A 100 4.77 1.48 14.48
CA ASP A 100 6.09 2.01 14.14
C ASP A 100 6.16 2.34 12.65
N PHE A 101 5.40 1.61 11.84
CA PHE A 101 5.34 1.83 10.40
C PHE A 101 3.93 1.57 9.84
N VAL A 102 3.52 2.39 8.86
CA VAL A 102 2.30 2.18 8.09
C VAL A 102 2.65 2.12 6.62
N VAL A 103 2.10 1.15 5.90
CA VAL A 103 2.26 1.04 4.45
C VAL A 103 0.90 0.87 3.77
N CYS A 104 0.72 1.58 2.63
CA CYS A 104 -0.40 1.37 1.72
C CYS A 104 0.14 1.27 0.29
N ARG A 105 -0.14 0.15 -0.40
CA ARG A 105 0.37 -0.09 -1.76
C ARG A 105 -0.77 -0.36 -2.73
N ALA A 106 -0.79 0.40 -3.85
CA ALA A 106 -1.66 0.21 -5.02
C ALA A 106 -3.18 0.26 -4.74
N ALA A 107 -3.61 0.89 -3.64
CA ALA A 107 -5.00 0.94 -3.20
C ALA A 107 -5.56 2.35 -3.02
N PHE A 108 -4.71 3.34 -2.77
CA PHE A 108 -5.10 4.71 -2.37
C PHE A 108 -6.04 5.39 -3.38
N LYS A 109 -5.81 5.19 -4.68
CA LYS A 109 -6.68 5.70 -5.76
C LYS A 109 -8.13 5.22 -5.69
N ASN A 110 -8.44 4.21 -4.86
CA ASN A 110 -9.77 3.65 -4.70
C ASN A 110 -10.44 4.07 -3.38
N PHE A 111 -9.79 4.88 -2.54
CA PHE A 111 -10.36 5.32 -1.27
C PHE A 111 -11.45 6.35 -1.48
N THR A 112 -12.55 6.21 -0.74
CA THR A 112 -13.70 7.11 -0.81
C THR A 112 -13.39 8.46 -0.17
N ASP A 113 -12.66 8.45 0.95
CA ASP A 113 -12.18 9.64 1.66
C ASP A 113 -10.66 9.55 1.85
N PRO A 114 -9.87 9.95 0.83
CA PRO A 114 -8.42 9.79 0.85
C PRO A 114 -7.74 10.67 1.90
N VAL A 115 -8.25 11.88 2.16
CA VAL A 115 -7.66 12.79 3.16
C VAL A 115 -7.85 12.24 4.56
N ARG A 116 -9.05 11.73 4.88
CA ARG A 116 -9.33 11.10 6.16
C ARG A 116 -8.49 9.84 6.36
N ALA A 117 -8.32 9.04 5.31
CA ALA A 117 -7.46 7.85 5.37
C ALA A 117 -5.99 8.23 5.66
N LEU A 118 -5.46 9.30 5.06
CA LEU A 118 -4.12 9.80 5.37
C LEU A 118 -4.00 10.29 6.82
N ARG A 119 -5.04 10.96 7.36
CA ARG A 119 -5.09 11.37 8.78
C ARG A 119 -5.07 10.15 9.70
N GLU A 120 -5.86 9.12 9.38
CA GLU A 120 -5.89 7.87 10.14
C GLU A 120 -4.54 7.13 10.12
N MET A 121 -3.90 7.03 8.95
CA MET A 121 -2.55 6.46 8.84
C MET A 121 -1.55 7.21 9.73
N ARG A 122 -1.64 8.56 9.79
CA ARG A 122 -0.81 9.37 10.68
C ARG A 122 -1.19 9.21 12.15
N ARG A 123 -2.47 9.15 12.48
CA ARG A 123 -2.98 9.01 13.86
C ARG A 123 -2.43 7.76 14.55
N VAL A 124 -2.45 6.63 13.83
CA VAL A 124 -2.02 5.35 14.39
C VAL A 124 -0.51 5.21 14.54
N LEU A 125 0.30 6.06 13.88
CA LEU A 125 1.76 6.07 14.04
C LEU A 125 2.18 6.57 15.42
N ARG A 126 3.19 5.94 16.00
CA ARG A 126 3.93 6.48 17.14
C ARG A 126 4.70 7.73 16.75
N PRO A 127 5.07 8.61 17.71
CA PRO A 127 6.09 9.61 17.46
C PRO A 127 7.38 8.95 16.96
N GLY A 128 7.95 9.45 15.87
CA GLY A 128 9.10 8.84 15.18
C GLY A 128 8.74 7.71 14.19
N GLY A 129 7.50 7.22 14.21
CA GLY A 129 7.01 6.25 13.22
C GLY A 129 6.84 6.86 11.84
N SER A 130 6.91 6.04 10.80
CA SER A 130 6.87 6.48 9.41
C SER A 130 5.73 5.83 8.62
N VAL A 131 5.25 6.54 7.60
CA VAL A 131 4.27 6.00 6.64
C VAL A 131 4.84 6.03 5.23
N LEU A 132 4.53 4.99 4.47
CA LEU A 132 4.84 4.85 3.06
C LEU A 132 3.56 4.62 2.27
N LEU A 133 3.26 5.52 1.34
CA LEU A 133 2.19 5.40 0.37
C LEU A 133 2.78 5.15 -1.01
N ILE A 134 2.40 4.04 -1.66
CA ILE A 134 2.83 3.67 -3.01
C ILE A 134 1.60 3.53 -3.90
N ASP A 135 1.49 4.32 -4.96
CA ASP A 135 0.41 4.13 -5.94
C ASP A 135 0.84 4.64 -7.35
N LEU A 136 -0.07 4.48 -8.31
CA LEU A 136 0.08 5.00 -9.66
C LEU A 136 -0.12 6.52 -9.67
N ARG A 137 0.55 7.21 -10.62
CA ARG A 137 0.34 8.63 -10.90
C ARG A 137 -0.40 8.83 -12.22
N ARG A 138 -1.25 9.85 -12.26
CA ARG A 138 -2.06 10.15 -13.47
C ARG A 138 -1.21 10.61 -14.65
N GLU A 139 -0.08 11.24 -14.39
CA GLU A 139 0.83 11.79 -15.39
C GLU A 139 1.68 10.73 -16.10
N ALA A 140 1.56 9.44 -15.73
CA ALA A 140 2.29 8.36 -16.40
C ALA A 140 1.97 8.35 -17.91
N SER A 141 2.98 8.59 -18.72
CA SER A 141 2.87 8.70 -20.17
C SER A 141 2.64 7.33 -20.82
N VAL A 142 2.06 7.34 -22.02
CA VAL A 142 1.89 6.11 -22.83
C VAL A 142 3.23 5.41 -23.09
N ALA A 143 4.31 6.19 -23.25
CA ALA A 143 5.64 5.65 -23.46
C ALA A 143 6.19 4.94 -22.21
N GLU A 144 5.94 5.47 -21.02
CA GLU A 144 6.29 4.84 -19.75
C GLU A 144 5.49 3.56 -19.51
N ILE A 145 4.18 3.60 -19.76
CA ILE A 145 3.32 2.41 -19.67
C ILE A 145 3.83 1.32 -20.62
N ARG A 146 4.16 1.68 -21.86
CA ARG A 146 4.69 0.73 -22.85
C ARG A 146 5.99 0.09 -22.37
N ARG A 147 6.96 0.89 -21.93
CA ARG A 147 8.24 0.37 -21.41
C ARG A 147 8.05 -0.59 -20.25
N TYR A 148 7.15 -0.26 -19.32
CA TYR A 148 6.82 -1.13 -18.19
C TYR A 148 6.22 -2.46 -18.66
N VAL A 149 5.22 -2.42 -19.54
CA VAL A 149 4.55 -3.63 -20.06
C VAL A 149 5.50 -4.48 -20.90
N ASP A 150 6.39 -3.85 -21.67
CA ASP A 150 7.44 -4.54 -22.45
C ASP A 150 8.42 -5.30 -21.55
N GLY A 151 8.78 -4.71 -20.39
CA GLY A 151 9.64 -5.33 -19.40
C GLY A 151 9.05 -6.55 -18.68
N LEU A 152 7.72 -6.75 -18.75
CA LEU A 152 7.05 -7.90 -18.10
C LEU A 152 7.21 -9.22 -18.88
N GLY A 153 7.76 -9.21 -20.10
CA GLY A 153 7.95 -10.43 -20.90
C GLY A 153 6.67 -11.19 -21.26
N VAL A 154 5.52 -10.51 -21.29
CA VAL A 154 4.21 -11.11 -21.59
C VAL A 154 3.99 -11.27 -23.09
N SER A 155 3.10 -12.20 -23.49
CA SER A 155 2.73 -12.38 -24.91
C SER A 155 2.14 -11.09 -25.50
N TRP A 156 2.17 -10.94 -26.84
CA TRP A 156 1.72 -9.75 -27.53
C TRP A 156 0.21 -9.44 -27.29
N LEU A 157 -0.64 -10.47 -27.17
CA LEU A 157 -2.05 -10.31 -26.81
C LEU A 157 -2.23 -9.75 -25.39
N ASN A 158 -1.50 -10.32 -24.42
CA ASN A 158 -1.52 -9.83 -23.06
C ASN A 158 -0.95 -8.42 -22.94
N ARG A 159 0.09 -8.09 -23.71
CA ARG A 159 0.64 -6.74 -23.83
C ARG A 159 -0.43 -5.74 -24.29
N LEU A 160 -1.16 -6.04 -25.39
CA LEU A 160 -2.22 -5.18 -25.87
C LEU A 160 -3.32 -4.99 -24.81
N PHE A 161 -3.77 -6.07 -24.21
CA PHE A 161 -4.75 -6.03 -23.13
C PHE A 161 -4.28 -5.17 -21.95
N MET A 162 -3.05 -5.37 -21.47
CA MET A 162 -2.48 -4.58 -20.38
C MET A 162 -2.37 -3.10 -20.73
N MET A 163 -1.95 -2.75 -21.95
CA MET A 163 -1.92 -1.36 -22.43
C MET A 163 -3.30 -0.69 -22.34
N VAL A 164 -4.36 -1.41 -22.75
CA VAL A 164 -5.74 -0.91 -22.65
C VAL A 164 -6.14 -0.74 -21.20
N VAL A 165 -5.94 -1.74 -20.34
CA VAL A 165 -6.28 -1.69 -18.90
C VAL A 165 -5.56 -0.55 -18.19
N PHE A 166 -4.25 -0.39 -18.41
CA PHE A 166 -3.49 0.72 -17.81
C PHE A 166 -4.05 2.08 -18.24
N ARG A 167 -4.26 2.29 -19.55
CA ARG A 167 -4.74 3.59 -20.06
C ARG A 167 -6.18 3.93 -19.65
N THR A 168 -7.08 2.94 -19.68
CA THR A 168 -8.51 3.21 -19.54
C THR A 168 -9.02 3.08 -18.13
N MET A 169 -8.39 2.25 -17.30
CA MET A 169 -8.88 1.95 -15.95
C MET A 169 -7.92 2.42 -14.86
N LEU A 170 -6.64 2.01 -14.91
CA LEU A 170 -5.74 2.21 -13.78
C LEU A 170 -5.26 3.66 -13.66
N ILE A 171 -4.73 4.22 -14.76
CA ILE A 171 -4.20 5.60 -14.76
C ILE A 171 -5.32 6.63 -14.64
N LYS A 172 -6.50 6.40 -15.22
CA LYS A 172 -7.63 7.32 -15.07
C LYS A 172 -8.12 7.48 -13.63
N ARG A 173 -7.99 6.44 -12.81
CA ARG A 173 -8.33 6.49 -11.39
C ARG A 173 -7.22 7.04 -10.51
N ALA A 174 -5.99 7.05 -10.99
CA ALA A 174 -4.86 7.58 -10.26
C ALA A 174 -5.00 9.08 -10.01
N TYR A 175 -4.46 9.56 -8.91
CA TYR A 175 -4.41 10.99 -8.61
C TYR A 175 -3.23 11.66 -9.33
N PRO A 176 -3.39 12.93 -9.75
CA PRO A 176 -2.26 13.79 -10.09
C PRO A 176 -1.34 13.98 -8.88
N ILE A 177 -0.04 14.16 -9.12
CA ILE A 177 0.93 14.38 -8.05
C ILE A 177 0.63 15.65 -7.23
N ASP A 178 0.11 16.67 -7.86
CA ASP A 178 -0.27 17.91 -7.15
C ASP A 178 -1.46 17.68 -6.20
N ASP A 179 -2.40 16.79 -6.57
CA ASP A 179 -3.47 16.37 -5.66
C ASP A 179 -2.90 15.56 -4.48
N ILE A 180 -1.89 14.69 -4.70
CA ILE A 180 -1.22 13.98 -3.61
C ILE A 180 -0.55 14.97 -2.65
N ARG A 181 0.16 15.97 -3.17
CA ARG A 181 0.77 17.03 -2.35
C ARG A 181 -0.26 17.78 -1.52
N ARG A 182 -1.37 18.17 -2.15
CA ARG A 182 -2.47 18.86 -1.47
C ARG A 182 -3.10 17.98 -0.39
N MET A 183 -3.48 16.75 -0.70
CA MET A 183 -4.11 15.82 0.24
C MET A 183 -3.20 15.48 1.42
N THR A 184 -1.90 15.29 1.19
CA THR A 184 -0.94 15.04 2.27
C THR A 184 -0.78 16.26 3.18
N ALA A 185 -0.78 17.47 2.62
CA ALA A 185 -0.77 18.72 3.40
C ALA A 185 -2.05 18.89 4.24
N GLU A 186 -3.24 18.63 3.64
CA GLU A 186 -4.54 18.65 4.35
C GLU A 186 -4.64 17.59 5.45
N ALA A 187 -3.86 16.51 5.35
CA ALA A 187 -3.78 15.45 6.34
C ALA A 187 -2.67 15.65 7.39
N ASP A 188 -2.08 16.85 7.45
CA ASP A 188 -0.99 17.23 8.36
C ASP A 188 0.25 16.31 8.25
N TRP A 189 0.56 15.79 7.06
CA TRP A 189 1.82 15.11 6.83
C TRP A 189 2.96 16.14 6.81
N SER A 190 3.84 16.07 7.79
CA SER A 190 4.96 17.01 7.90
C SER A 190 5.97 16.72 6.78
N HIS A 191 6.13 17.68 5.85
CA HIS A 191 7.12 17.66 4.77
C HIS A 191 7.23 16.30 4.05
N PRO A 192 6.17 15.83 3.36
CA PRO A 192 6.21 14.53 2.71
C PRO A 192 7.25 14.53 1.58
N ARG A 193 8.17 13.58 1.62
CA ARG A 193 9.05 13.28 0.49
C ARG A 193 8.23 12.49 -0.54
N ILE A 194 8.20 12.97 -1.80
CA ILE A 194 7.51 12.30 -2.90
C ILE A 194 8.54 11.97 -3.98
N ASP A 195 8.81 10.68 -4.14
CA ASP A 195 9.70 10.15 -5.17
C ASP A 195 8.85 9.61 -6.32
N LEU A 196 9.18 10.00 -7.56
CA LEU A 196 8.46 9.55 -8.75
C LEU A 196 9.16 8.33 -9.37
N SER A 197 8.36 7.36 -9.78
CA SER A 197 8.78 6.23 -10.60
C SER A 197 8.14 6.32 -12.00
N ALA A 198 8.47 5.37 -12.88
CA ALA A 198 7.93 5.36 -14.24
C ALA A 198 6.39 5.45 -14.27
N LEU A 199 5.68 4.65 -13.47
CA LEU A 199 4.22 4.62 -13.48
C LEU A 199 3.57 5.18 -12.23
N GLY A 200 4.33 5.40 -11.15
CA GLY A 200 3.77 5.70 -9.85
C GLY A 200 4.59 6.70 -9.05
N PHE A 201 4.30 6.73 -7.77
CA PHE A 201 5.00 7.53 -6.78
C PHE A 201 5.13 6.75 -5.46
N GLU A 202 6.10 7.16 -4.66
CA GLU A 202 6.23 6.82 -3.25
C GLU A 202 6.18 8.11 -2.45
N ALA A 203 5.21 8.25 -1.55
CA ALA A 203 5.13 9.37 -0.62
C ALA A 203 5.46 8.89 0.79
N TRP A 204 6.41 9.55 1.42
CA TRP A 204 6.92 9.24 2.74
C TRP A 204 6.72 10.40 3.70
N THR A 205 6.35 10.11 4.94
CA THR A 205 6.50 11.06 6.04
C THR A 205 6.77 10.34 7.34
N THR A 206 7.42 11.05 8.28
CA THR A 206 7.63 10.56 9.64
C THR A 206 6.80 11.44 10.59
N ARG A 207 6.09 10.82 11.52
CA ARG A 207 5.36 11.57 12.56
C ARG A 207 6.37 12.19 13.52
N VAL A 208 6.54 13.50 13.42
CA VAL A 208 7.38 14.24 14.37
C VAL A 208 6.78 14.10 15.78
N ALA A 209 7.63 13.88 16.78
CA ALA A 209 7.22 13.98 18.17
C ALA A 209 6.68 15.40 18.39
N SER A 210 5.47 15.52 18.92
CA SER A 210 4.98 16.82 19.37
C SER A 210 5.97 17.31 20.42
N GLY A 211 6.75 18.32 20.06
CA GLY A 211 7.70 18.95 21.00
C GLY A 211 6.89 19.41 22.21
N GLY A 212 7.23 18.89 23.37
CA GLY A 212 6.76 19.47 24.61
C GLY A 212 7.20 20.92 24.63
N ALA A 213 6.27 21.83 24.55
CA ALA A 213 6.50 23.22 24.93
C ALA A 213 6.82 23.17 26.42
N SER A 214 8.09 23.36 26.75
CA SER A 214 8.56 23.64 28.10
C SER A 214 8.29 25.10 28.40
#